data_eed95067a5a8fb53ec122e5195c7050b
#
_entry.id   eed95067a5a8fb53ec122e5195c7050b
#
_cell.length_a   1.000
_cell.length_b   1.000
_cell.length_c   1.000
_cell.angle_alpha   90.00
_cell.angle_beta   90.00
_cell.angle_gamma   90.00
#
_symmetry.space_group_name_H-M   'P 1'
#
loop_
_entity.id
_entity.type
_entity.pdbx_description
1 polymer ?
#
loop_
_entity_poly.entity_id
_entity_poly.type
_entity_poly.pdbx_seq_one_letter_code
_entity_poly.pdbx_strand_id
1 'polypeptide(L)'
;MHSSFFDERIRMYRYYFKLANLVIQINAPFVIEKFYEMEIYRIEYAEKINAQYTIEMFPENWKIEGKLLFDDRKSKIYETKETIQRYFFWSVHTEKKYVMLSYSKKDFSLFKIYLQKEYKDELLREFHISGMLAMELVFIINQGFQLHASVLNWKDKGILFSAPSGTGKSTQADLWKKYEG
;
A
#
# COMPACT_ATOMS: atom_id res chain seq x y z
N MET A 1 16.86 -30.45 33.11
CA MET A 1 15.95 -29.29 33.02
C MET A 1 15.79 -28.94 31.55
N HIS A 2 14.70 -29.41 30.92
CA HIS A 2 14.37 -29.05 29.54
C HIS A 2 13.63 -27.71 29.58
N SER A 3 14.27 -26.68 29.14
CA SER A 3 13.62 -25.40 28.86
C SER A 3 12.85 -25.59 27.55
N SER A 4 11.54 -25.72 27.65
CA SER A 4 10.63 -25.64 26.50
C SER A 4 10.64 -24.20 26.01
N PHE A 5 11.35 -23.93 24.90
CA PHE A 5 11.11 -22.74 24.11
C PHE A 5 9.70 -22.88 23.53
N PHE A 6 8.74 -22.19 24.12
CA PHE A 6 7.47 -21.94 23.48
C PHE A 6 7.75 -21.09 22.24
N ASP A 7 7.70 -21.72 21.09
CA ASP A 7 7.58 -21.05 19.80
C ASP A 7 6.19 -20.37 19.79
N GLU A 8 6.11 -19.14 20.28
CA GLU A 8 4.93 -18.31 20.13
C GLU A 8 4.77 -18.01 18.64
N ARG A 9 4.10 -18.91 17.95
CA ARG A 9 3.67 -18.66 16.55
C ARG A 9 2.83 -17.42 16.53
N ILE A 10 3.43 -16.32 16.11
CA ILE A 10 2.73 -15.04 15.96
C ILE A 10 1.51 -15.30 15.06
N ARG A 11 0.33 -15.09 15.62
CA ARG A 11 -0.91 -15.25 14.87
C ARG A 11 -0.96 -14.19 13.79
N MET A 12 -0.99 -14.60 12.52
CA MET A 12 -1.13 -13.71 11.38
C MET A 12 -2.59 -13.55 10.99
N TYR A 13 -3.05 -12.31 10.90
CA TYR A 13 -4.36 -11.94 10.36
C TYR A 13 -4.24 -11.71 8.88
N ARG A 14 -5.19 -12.22 8.08
CA ARG A 14 -5.17 -12.13 6.61
C ARG A 14 -6.34 -11.32 6.13
N TYR A 15 -6.06 -10.42 5.20
CA TYR A 15 -7.05 -9.53 4.59
C TYR A 15 -6.89 -9.61 3.07
N TYR A 16 -8.02 -9.68 2.36
CA TYR A 16 -8.04 -9.84 0.90
C TYR A 16 -8.79 -8.69 0.28
N PHE A 17 -8.28 -8.20 -0.85
CA PHE A 17 -8.88 -7.11 -1.60
C PHE A 17 -8.87 -7.44 -3.08
N LYS A 18 -10.01 -7.21 -3.75
CA LYS A 18 -10.14 -7.41 -5.18
C LYS A 18 -10.28 -6.08 -5.90
N LEU A 19 -9.26 -5.69 -6.65
CA LEU A 19 -9.21 -4.48 -7.46
C LEU A 19 -9.24 -4.90 -8.94
N ALA A 20 -10.39 -4.74 -9.58
CA ALA A 20 -10.65 -5.28 -10.92
C ALA A 20 -10.37 -6.80 -10.98
N ASN A 21 -9.40 -7.22 -11.78
CA ASN A 21 -9.00 -8.63 -11.91
C ASN A 21 -7.86 -9.05 -10.97
N LEU A 22 -7.35 -8.12 -10.16
CA LEU A 22 -6.22 -8.37 -9.28
C LEU A 22 -6.71 -8.62 -7.86
N VAL A 23 -6.13 -9.61 -7.23
CA VAL A 23 -6.32 -9.88 -5.81
C VAL A 23 -5.02 -9.66 -5.07
N ILE A 24 -5.08 -8.84 -4.04
CA ILE A 24 -3.98 -8.65 -3.11
C ILE A 24 -4.34 -9.24 -1.75
N GLN A 25 -3.33 -9.75 -1.07
CA GLN A 25 -3.42 -10.25 0.31
C GLN A 25 -2.52 -9.41 1.20
N ILE A 26 -3.04 -8.98 2.35
CA ILE A 26 -2.26 -8.33 3.41
C ILE A 26 -2.24 -9.25 4.62
N ASN A 27 -1.05 -9.60 5.09
CA ASN A 27 -0.82 -10.35 6.32
C ASN A 27 -0.27 -9.40 7.39
N ALA A 28 -0.88 -9.40 8.56
CA ALA A 28 -0.45 -8.56 9.69
C ALA A 28 -0.36 -9.38 10.98
N PRO A 29 0.63 -9.13 11.86
CA PRO A 29 0.74 -9.78 13.17
C PRO A 29 -0.23 -9.23 14.21
N PHE A 30 -1.17 -8.36 13.82
CA PHE A 30 -2.18 -7.73 14.65
C PHE A 30 -3.45 -7.46 13.84
N VAL A 31 -4.56 -7.19 14.51
CA VAL A 31 -5.82 -6.81 13.87
C VAL A 31 -5.70 -5.40 13.29
N ILE A 32 -6.13 -5.24 12.03
CA ILE A 32 -6.32 -3.94 11.40
C ILE A 32 -7.83 -3.72 11.30
N GLU A 33 -8.34 -2.76 12.07
CA GLU A 33 -9.77 -2.52 12.19
C GLU A 33 -10.36 -1.89 10.92
N LYS A 34 -9.59 -1.04 10.23
CA LYS A 34 -10.07 -0.30 9.07
C LYS A 34 -8.98 -0.08 8.01
N PHE A 35 -9.34 -0.31 6.77
CA PHE A 35 -8.48 -0.11 5.58
C PHE A 35 -8.85 1.14 4.76
N TYR A 36 -9.65 2.04 5.30
CA TYR A 36 -10.07 3.31 4.68
C TYR A 36 -10.60 3.11 3.25
N GLU A 37 -9.99 3.73 2.24
CA GLU A 37 -10.45 3.66 0.85
C GLU A 37 -10.42 2.24 0.26
N MET A 38 -9.61 1.35 0.82
CA MET A 38 -9.55 -0.03 0.35
C MET A 38 -10.72 -0.90 0.87
N GLU A 39 -11.44 -0.46 1.90
CA GLU A 39 -12.50 -1.27 2.51
C GLU A 39 -13.59 -1.67 1.50
N ILE A 40 -13.89 -0.83 0.52
CA ILE A 40 -14.87 -1.12 -0.53
C ILE A 40 -14.45 -2.26 -1.48
N TYR A 41 -13.17 -2.61 -1.51
CA TYR A 41 -12.61 -3.69 -2.31
C TYR A 41 -12.37 -4.97 -1.50
N ARG A 42 -12.70 -4.96 -0.21
CA ARG A 42 -12.47 -6.09 0.69
C ARG A 42 -13.35 -7.28 0.31
N ILE A 43 -12.75 -8.47 0.34
CA ILE A 43 -13.42 -9.75 0.14
C ILE A 43 -13.04 -10.70 1.28
N GLU A 44 -13.83 -11.74 1.51
CA GLU A 44 -13.58 -12.66 2.61
C GLU A 44 -12.39 -13.58 2.33
N TYR A 45 -12.27 -14.07 1.10
CA TYR A 45 -11.25 -15.04 0.72
C TYR A 45 -10.96 -15.02 -0.78
N ALA A 46 -9.75 -15.43 -1.16
CA ALA A 46 -9.38 -15.71 -2.54
C ALA A 46 -8.35 -16.85 -2.62
N GLU A 47 -8.50 -17.71 -3.62
CA GLU A 47 -7.54 -18.80 -3.90
C GLU A 47 -6.31 -18.28 -4.65
N LYS A 48 -6.52 -17.39 -5.62
CA LYS A 48 -5.45 -16.84 -6.45
C LYS A 48 -5.09 -15.43 -5.99
N ILE A 49 -3.83 -15.25 -5.63
CA ILE A 49 -3.25 -13.99 -5.15
C ILE A 49 -2.27 -13.46 -6.21
N ASN A 50 -2.43 -12.19 -6.60
CA ASN A 50 -1.50 -11.52 -7.52
C ASN A 50 -0.35 -10.83 -6.79
N ALA A 51 -0.60 -10.31 -5.59
CA ALA A 51 0.43 -9.73 -4.75
C ALA A 51 0.14 -9.96 -3.27
N GLN A 52 1.17 -10.29 -2.51
CA GLN A 52 1.10 -10.51 -1.07
C GLN A 52 1.98 -9.50 -0.34
N TYR A 53 1.38 -8.85 0.64
CA TYR A 53 2.05 -7.92 1.55
C TYR A 53 2.10 -8.52 2.94
N THR A 54 3.27 -8.46 3.58
CA THR A 54 3.42 -8.87 4.98
C THR A 54 3.86 -7.67 5.79
N ILE A 55 3.09 -7.33 6.82
CA ILE A 55 3.43 -6.25 7.75
C ILE A 55 4.31 -6.83 8.85
N GLU A 56 5.45 -6.20 9.07
CA GLU A 56 6.43 -6.54 10.10
C GLU A 56 6.80 -5.29 10.91
N MET A 57 7.36 -5.47 12.10
CA MET A 57 7.97 -4.38 12.84
C MET A 57 9.44 -4.27 12.47
N PHE A 58 9.98 -3.04 12.45
CA PHE A 58 11.42 -2.87 12.30
C PHE A 58 12.17 -3.58 13.43
N PRO A 59 13.28 -4.26 13.11
CA PRO A 59 14.23 -4.69 14.14
C PRO A 59 14.75 -3.48 14.95
N GLU A 60 15.04 -3.69 16.23
CA GLU A 60 15.48 -2.61 17.16
C GLU A 60 16.68 -1.78 16.66
N ASN A 61 17.59 -2.43 15.92
CA ASN A 61 18.81 -1.79 15.40
C ASN A 61 18.75 -1.53 13.89
N TRP A 62 17.54 -1.31 13.34
CA TRP A 62 17.40 -1.06 11.92
C TRP A 62 18.17 0.18 11.48
N LYS A 63 18.92 0.03 10.39
CA LYS A 63 19.62 1.15 9.72
C LYS A 63 19.19 1.19 8.27
N ILE A 64 19.04 2.41 7.75
CA ILE A 64 18.81 2.62 6.32
C ILE A 64 20.14 2.35 5.60
N GLU A 65 20.13 1.37 4.70
CA GLU A 65 21.31 0.93 3.96
C GLU A 65 20.98 0.84 2.46
N GLY A 66 22.04 0.89 1.65
CA GLY A 66 21.93 0.77 0.20
C GLY A 66 22.27 2.04 -0.55
N LYS A 67 22.22 1.96 -1.88
CA LYS A 67 22.43 3.10 -2.79
C LYS A 67 21.15 3.91 -2.89
N LEU A 68 21.19 5.19 -2.55
CA LEU A 68 20.08 6.11 -2.75
C LEU A 68 19.80 6.28 -4.26
N LEU A 69 18.59 5.98 -4.69
CA LEU A 69 18.13 6.13 -6.07
C LEU A 69 17.24 7.36 -6.25
N PHE A 70 16.45 7.72 -5.22
CA PHE A 70 15.47 8.80 -5.29
C PHE A 70 15.27 9.45 -3.92
N ASP A 71 15.07 10.77 -3.90
CA ASP A 71 14.78 11.56 -2.71
C ASP A 71 13.89 12.77 -3.07
N ASP A 72 12.65 12.79 -2.58
CA ASP A 72 11.71 13.91 -2.72
C ASP A 72 11.33 14.55 -1.37
N ARG A 73 12.14 14.35 -0.33
CA ARG A 73 11.93 14.74 1.07
C ARG A 73 10.87 13.92 1.83
N LYS A 74 9.81 13.46 1.17
CA LYS A 74 8.75 12.63 1.79
C LYS A 74 8.93 11.15 1.50
N SER A 75 9.65 10.83 0.42
CA SER A 75 9.90 9.47 0.00
C SER A 75 11.34 9.32 -0.45
N LYS A 76 12.01 8.28 0.04
CA LYS A 76 13.37 7.91 -0.40
C LYS A 76 13.36 6.48 -0.87
N ILE A 77 14.04 6.23 -1.98
CA ILE A 77 14.18 4.88 -2.54
C ILE A 77 15.64 4.48 -2.48
N TYR A 78 15.90 3.35 -1.86
CA TYR A 78 17.24 2.75 -1.77
C TYR A 78 17.27 1.42 -2.49
N GLU A 79 18.37 1.15 -3.15
CA GLU A 79 18.68 -0.13 -3.76
C GLU A 79 19.71 -0.87 -2.93
N THR A 80 19.38 -2.08 -2.48
CA THR A 80 20.32 -3.03 -1.91
C THR A 80 20.74 -4.06 -2.97
N LYS A 81 21.54 -5.05 -2.60
CA LYS A 81 21.91 -6.14 -3.50
C LYS A 81 20.69 -6.90 -4.04
N GLU A 82 19.70 -7.18 -3.18
CA GLU A 82 18.57 -8.09 -3.48
C GLU A 82 17.23 -7.35 -3.59
N THR A 83 17.08 -6.21 -2.94
CA THR A 83 15.78 -5.53 -2.78
C THR A 83 15.82 -4.08 -3.17
N ILE A 84 14.64 -3.55 -3.48
CA ILE A 84 14.33 -2.13 -3.46
C ILE A 84 13.59 -1.83 -2.15
N GLN A 85 13.98 -0.75 -1.50
CA GLN A 85 13.40 -0.29 -0.24
C GLN A 85 12.88 1.13 -0.45
N ARG A 86 11.58 1.32 -0.29
CA ARG A 86 10.91 2.61 -0.41
C ARG A 86 10.47 3.09 0.95
N TYR A 87 11.09 4.16 1.43
CA TYR A 87 10.79 4.79 2.72
C TYR A 87 9.81 5.94 2.51
N PHE A 88 8.78 6.00 3.34
CA PHE A 88 7.82 7.09 3.40
C PHE A 88 7.95 7.78 4.76
N PHE A 89 8.35 9.05 4.75
CA PHE A 89 8.55 9.82 5.96
C PHE A 89 7.29 10.61 6.32
N TRP A 90 6.89 10.51 7.58
CA TRP A 90 5.76 11.24 8.12
C TRP A 90 5.99 12.75 8.16
N SER A 91 7.19 13.17 8.55
CA SER A 91 7.57 14.57 8.63
C SER A 91 8.81 14.85 7.81
N VAL A 92 8.73 15.84 6.93
CA VAL A 92 9.88 16.34 6.14
C VAL A 92 10.96 16.99 7.02
N HIS A 93 10.64 17.35 8.26
CA HIS A 93 11.56 17.99 9.20
C HIS A 93 12.27 17.01 10.12
N THR A 94 11.72 15.83 10.31
CA THR A 94 12.33 14.78 11.14
C THR A 94 12.15 13.45 10.42
N GLU A 95 13.24 12.85 10.00
CA GLU A 95 13.23 11.50 9.41
C GLU A 95 13.07 10.39 10.47
N LYS A 96 12.36 10.68 11.57
CA LYS A 96 12.21 9.76 12.71
C LYS A 96 11.01 8.84 12.58
N LYS A 97 9.93 9.32 11.97
CA LYS A 97 8.71 8.52 11.73
C LYS A 97 8.66 8.11 10.27
N TYR A 98 8.74 6.84 9.99
CA TYR A 98 8.69 6.33 8.63
C TYR A 98 8.12 4.92 8.55
N VAL A 99 7.64 4.59 7.36
CA VAL A 99 7.26 3.26 6.93
C VAL A 99 8.16 2.87 5.78
N MET A 100 8.55 1.62 5.70
CA MET A 100 9.31 1.10 4.56
C MET A 100 8.52 0.01 3.87
N LEU A 101 8.40 0.13 2.55
CA LEU A 101 8.02 -0.96 1.66
C LEU A 101 9.29 -1.57 1.06
N SER A 102 9.45 -2.88 1.20
CA SER A 102 10.57 -3.63 0.61
C SER A 102 10.03 -4.69 -0.34
N TYR A 103 10.66 -4.84 -1.50
CA TYR A 103 10.33 -5.87 -2.47
C TYR A 103 11.57 -6.36 -3.22
N SER A 104 11.54 -7.61 -3.69
CA SER A 104 12.62 -8.19 -4.50
C SER A 104 12.73 -7.48 -5.85
N LYS A 105 13.95 -7.32 -6.36
CA LYS A 105 14.20 -6.83 -7.73
C LYS A 105 13.75 -7.81 -8.81
N LYS A 106 13.46 -9.06 -8.45
CA LYS A 106 13.13 -10.14 -9.38
C LYS A 106 11.68 -10.63 -9.26
N ASP A 107 11.03 -10.36 -8.13
CA ASP A 107 9.69 -10.83 -7.84
C ASP A 107 8.85 -9.68 -7.24
N PHE A 108 7.88 -9.22 -8.01
CA PHE A 108 6.95 -8.16 -7.64
C PHE A 108 5.61 -8.71 -7.15
N SER A 109 5.55 -9.96 -6.74
CA SER A 109 4.38 -10.57 -6.10
C SER A 109 4.46 -10.56 -4.57
N LEU A 110 5.66 -10.40 -4.00
CA LEU A 110 5.93 -10.44 -2.57
C LEU A 110 6.52 -9.13 -2.06
N PHE A 111 5.82 -8.53 -1.12
CA PHE A 111 6.16 -7.26 -0.51
C PHE A 111 6.20 -7.38 1.02
N LYS A 112 7.08 -6.61 1.65
CA LYS A 112 7.12 -6.43 3.11
C LYS A 112 6.93 -4.97 3.45
N ILE A 113 6.05 -4.69 4.40
CA ILE A 113 5.82 -3.36 4.96
C ILE A 113 6.36 -3.36 6.38
N TYR A 114 7.35 -2.52 6.65
CA TYR A 114 7.93 -2.39 7.98
C TYR A 114 7.41 -1.14 8.68
N LEU A 115 6.92 -1.30 9.90
CA LEU A 115 6.41 -0.25 10.77
C LEU A 115 7.32 -0.10 11.99
N GLN A 116 7.48 1.12 12.45
CA GLN A 116 8.11 1.39 13.75
C GLN A 116 7.11 1.06 14.87
N LYS A 117 7.54 0.25 15.84
CA LYS A 117 6.68 -0.25 16.92
C LYS A 117 6.05 0.88 17.73
N GLU A 118 6.82 1.92 18.02
CA GLU A 118 6.42 3.08 18.82
C GLU A 118 5.34 3.92 18.16
N TYR A 119 5.29 3.90 16.82
CA TYR A 119 4.37 4.70 16.02
C TYR A 119 3.33 3.86 15.27
N LYS A 120 3.24 2.55 15.55
CA LYS A 120 2.38 1.62 14.82
C LYS A 120 0.95 2.15 14.64
N ASP A 121 0.28 2.50 15.73
CA ASP A 121 -1.12 2.88 15.70
C ASP A 121 -1.34 4.24 15.02
N GLU A 122 -0.39 5.16 15.16
CA GLU A 122 -0.40 6.46 14.48
C GLU A 122 -0.19 6.27 12.97
N LEU A 123 0.82 5.49 12.57
CA LEU A 123 1.13 5.24 11.17
C LEU A 123 -0.01 4.51 10.44
N LEU A 124 -0.66 3.55 11.08
CA LEU A 124 -1.79 2.84 10.50
C LEU A 124 -3.04 3.72 10.37
N ARG A 125 -3.23 4.69 11.26
CA ARG A 125 -4.37 5.62 11.21
C ARG A 125 -4.16 6.74 10.20
N GLU A 126 -2.97 7.32 10.15
CA GLU A 126 -2.68 8.51 9.39
C GLU A 126 -2.11 8.22 7.99
N PHE A 127 -1.31 7.15 7.85
CA PHE A 127 -0.96 6.61 6.55
C PHE A 127 -2.08 5.67 6.09
N HIS A 128 -2.82 6.12 5.11
CA HIS A 128 -3.72 5.21 4.40
C HIS A 128 -2.90 4.06 3.84
N ILE A 129 -3.19 2.83 4.26
CA ILE A 129 -2.43 1.64 3.84
C ILE A 129 -2.32 1.56 2.32
N SER A 130 -3.36 1.98 1.59
CA SER A 130 -3.35 2.07 0.12
C SER A 130 -2.14 2.85 -0.44
N GLY A 131 -1.72 3.93 0.22
CA GLY A 131 -0.55 4.72 -0.19
C GLY A 131 0.79 3.99 0.02
N MET A 132 0.84 2.99 0.89
CA MET A 132 2.05 2.20 1.18
C MET A 132 2.24 1.01 0.23
N LEU A 133 1.21 0.61 -0.52
CA LEU A 133 1.22 -0.65 -1.26
C LEU A 133 1.96 -0.59 -2.60
N ALA A 134 2.42 0.58 -3.06
CA ALA A 134 3.03 0.75 -4.39
C ALA A 134 2.27 -0.01 -5.48
N MET A 135 0.94 0.16 -5.50
CA MET A 135 0.03 -0.57 -6.41
C MET A 135 0.37 -0.37 -7.89
N GLU A 136 1.05 0.74 -8.23
CA GLU A 136 1.56 0.99 -9.57
C GLU A 136 2.43 -0.16 -10.09
N LEU A 137 3.26 -0.77 -9.22
CA LEU A 137 4.09 -1.91 -9.60
C LEU A 137 3.24 -3.15 -9.89
N VAL A 138 2.27 -3.44 -9.02
CA VAL A 138 1.37 -4.58 -9.18
C VAL A 138 0.53 -4.44 -10.46
N PHE A 139 0.04 -3.23 -10.77
CA PHE A 139 -0.70 -2.98 -12.00
C PHE A 139 0.17 -3.19 -13.23
N ILE A 140 1.37 -2.60 -13.28
CA ILE A 140 2.26 -2.69 -14.45
C ILE A 140 2.61 -4.14 -14.78
N ILE A 141 2.99 -4.95 -13.81
CA ILE A 141 3.35 -6.36 -14.06
C ILE A 141 2.15 -7.23 -14.48
N ASN A 142 0.93 -6.79 -14.16
CA ASN A 142 -0.31 -7.43 -14.58
C ASN A 142 -0.96 -6.72 -15.80
N GLN A 143 -0.17 -5.97 -16.58
CA GLN A 143 -0.58 -5.28 -17.81
C GLN A 143 -1.67 -4.23 -17.59
N GLY A 144 -1.70 -3.64 -16.41
CA GLY A 144 -2.63 -2.57 -16.02
C GLY A 144 -1.89 -1.26 -15.72
N PHE A 145 -2.65 -0.23 -15.44
CA PHE A 145 -2.14 1.05 -14.95
C PHE A 145 -3.14 1.71 -14.03
N GLN A 146 -2.67 2.65 -13.23
CA GLN A 146 -3.50 3.47 -12.36
C GLN A 146 -3.73 4.83 -12.99
N LEU A 147 -5.01 5.25 -13.07
CA LEU A 147 -5.38 6.56 -13.59
C LEU A 147 -6.03 7.41 -12.49
N HIS A 148 -5.50 8.60 -12.28
CA HIS A 148 -6.14 9.58 -11.41
C HIS A 148 -7.25 10.31 -12.17
N ALA A 149 -8.49 9.91 -11.97
CA ALA A 149 -9.65 10.45 -12.67
C ALA A 149 -10.88 10.51 -11.76
N SER A 150 -11.83 11.39 -12.07
CA SER A 150 -13.21 11.29 -11.60
C SER A 150 -13.99 10.40 -12.56
N VAL A 151 -14.79 9.47 -12.04
CA VAL A 151 -15.51 8.47 -12.83
C VAL A 151 -16.99 8.56 -12.52
N LEU A 152 -17.82 8.46 -13.53
CA LEU A 152 -19.27 8.28 -13.39
C LEU A 152 -19.75 7.17 -14.32
N ASN A 153 -20.84 6.53 -13.93
CA ASN A 153 -21.58 5.62 -14.81
C ASN A 153 -22.73 6.39 -15.46
N TRP A 154 -22.78 6.39 -16.77
CA TRP A 154 -23.86 7.01 -17.54
C TRP A 154 -24.33 6.05 -18.65
N LYS A 155 -25.57 5.60 -18.56
CA LYS A 155 -26.17 4.64 -19.51
C LYS A 155 -25.28 3.41 -19.71
N ASP A 156 -24.86 2.80 -18.61
CA ASP A 156 -23.96 1.61 -18.56
C ASP A 156 -22.57 1.82 -19.18
N LYS A 157 -22.14 3.08 -19.34
CA LYS A 157 -20.81 3.44 -19.81
C LYS A 157 -20.05 4.19 -18.72
N GLY A 158 -18.82 3.78 -18.46
CA GLY A 158 -17.91 4.52 -17.60
C GLY A 158 -17.39 5.77 -18.32
N ILE A 159 -17.68 6.96 -17.78
CA ILE A 159 -17.10 8.22 -18.27
C ILE A 159 -16.02 8.68 -17.28
N LEU A 160 -14.82 8.93 -17.82
CA LEU A 160 -13.67 9.36 -17.04
C LEU A 160 -13.29 10.81 -17.34
N PHE A 161 -13.15 11.61 -16.31
CA PHE A 161 -12.58 12.96 -16.37
C PHE A 161 -11.17 12.94 -15.81
N SER A 162 -10.17 12.96 -16.69
CA SER A 162 -8.76 12.98 -16.31
C SER A 162 -8.12 14.31 -16.71
N ALA A 163 -7.44 14.94 -15.76
CA ALA A 163 -6.72 16.19 -15.96
C ALA A 163 -5.77 16.43 -14.75
N PRO A 164 -4.86 17.39 -14.78
CA PRO A 164 -4.03 17.75 -13.62
C PRO A 164 -4.84 18.05 -12.35
N SER A 165 -4.20 17.99 -11.19
CA SER A 165 -4.86 18.30 -9.92
C SER A 165 -5.38 19.75 -9.91
N GLY A 166 -6.53 19.99 -9.29
CA GLY A 166 -7.12 21.33 -9.18
C GLY A 166 -7.88 21.83 -10.42
N THR A 167 -7.95 21.08 -11.52
CA THR A 167 -8.63 21.48 -12.76
C THR A 167 -10.15 21.30 -12.78
N GLY A 168 -10.75 20.87 -11.66
CA GLY A 168 -12.21 20.73 -11.56
C GLY A 168 -12.79 19.42 -12.07
N LYS A 169 -12.00 18.32 -12.12
CA LYS A 169 -12.50 16.99 -12.53
C LYS A 169 -13.74 16.55 -11.77
N SER A 170 -13.71 16.64 -10.45
CA SER A 170 -14.85 16.26 -9.60
C SER A 170 -16.05 17.17 -9.85
N THR A 171 -15.82 18.48 -9.97
CA THR A 171 -16.86 19.45 -10.30
C THR A 171 -17.54 19.13 -11.63
N GLN A 172 -16.75 18.75 -12.65
CA GLN A 172 -17.30 18.37 -13.95
C GLN A 172 -18.13 17.07 -13.87
N ALA A 173 -17.67 16.07 -13.11
CA ALA A 173 -18.44 14.86 -12.90
C ALA A 173 -19.75 15.13 -12.13
N ASP A 174 -19.74 16.02 -11.15
CA ASP A 174 -20.93 16.41 -10.38
C ASP A 174 -21.91 17.21 -11.23
N LEU A 175 -21.44 18.11 -12.10
CA LEU A 175 -22.29 18.84 -13.06
C LEU A 175 -22.94 17.88 -14.05
N TRP A 176 -22.18 16.94 -14.60
CA TRP A 176 -22.73 15.92 -15.50
C TRP A 176 -23.82 15.10 -14.81
N LYS A 177 -23.56 14.60 -13.60
CA LYS A 177 -24.53 13.87 -12.80
C LYS A 177 -25.81 14.67 -12.51
N LYS A 178 -25.68 15.97 -12.34
CA LYS A 178 -26.82 16.87 -12.07
C LYS A 178 -27.69 17.14 -13.29
N TYR A 179 -27.11 17.24 -14.49
CA TYR A 179 -27.81 17.71 -15.67
C TYR A 179 -28.11 16.61 -16.69
N GLU A 180 -27.37 15.51 -16.68
CA GLU A 180 -27.46 14.41 -17.63
C GLU A 180 -27.82 13.05 -16.98
N GLY A 181 -27.83 13.00 -15.64
CA GLY A 181 -28.06 11.77 -14.84
C GLY A 181 -29.51 11.44 -14.54
#